data_ad823d1daa361cb3cc39e58774a91478
#
_entry.id   ad823d1daa361cb3cc39e58774a91478
#
_cell.length_a   1.000
_cell.length_b   1.000
_cell.length_c   1.000
_cell.angle_alpha   90.00
_cell.angle_beta   90.00
_cell.angle_gamma   90.00
#
_symmetry.space_group_name_H-M   'P 1'
#
loop_
_entity.id
_entity.type
_entity.pdbx_description
1 polymer ?
#
loop_
_entity_poly.entity_id
_entity_poly.type
_entity_poly.pdbx_seq_one_letter_code
_entity_poly.pdbx_strand_id
1 'polypeptide(L)'
;MLKKSIHTMIITMISRVLGLFRGTLVAYFFGASVLTDAYYSAFKISNFFRQLLGEGALGNTFIPLYHKKKKEEGEERSKEYIFSVLNITFLFSFLVSVLMIIFSSYIIDFIVVGFSDELKIVASRLLKIMSFYFLFISLSGMMGSILNNFGYFAIPASTSIFFNLSIIFSAMWLRKYFDIDALAYGVLIGGILQFLVVFFPFLKLLKTYSLKIDFKDVYIKLLGIKLIPMLIGVFARQINTIVDQFFASFLVAGSITALENASRVYLLPVGVFGVTISNVLFPSISKAAANNDKEGTNRSLVSALNFLNFLTIPSLFVLTFFSKDVIKLIFSYGKFNEEAVKITAECLLYYSLGLLFYVGVQLVSKAYYAMGDNKRPAKFSITAIIMNIVLNYLFIKNFQHKGLALATSISSGVNFFLLLFIYVKNYVKLDLKNLIFTTIKITISSVIATGAAYYINNVILKLMIFSIVFLLQWAYPIYKYRERVFYKK
;
A
#
# COMPACT_ATOMS: atom_id res chain seq x y z
N MET A 1 6.57 8.87 -24.23
CA MET A 1 6.18 8.79 -22.82
C MET A 1 4.94 7.89 -22.61
N LEU A 2 3.83 8.08 -23.33
CA LEU A 2 2.58 7.32 -23.12
C LEU A 2 2.76 5.79 -23.19
N LYS A 3 3.45 5.26 -24.20
CA LYS A 3 3.73 3.81 -24.31
C LYS A 3 4.47 3.25 -23.09
N LYS A 4 5.49 3.97 -22.57
CA LYS A 4 6.25 3.54 -21.38
C LYS A 4 5.37 3.53 -20.12
N SER A 5 4.49 4.52 -19.96
CA SER A 5 3.53 4.57 -18.83
C SER A 5 2.52 3.43 -18.89
N ILE A 6 2.00 3.08 -20.07
CA ILE A 6 1.07 1.96 -20.26
C ILE A 6 1.75 0.63 -19.90
N HIS A 7 2.99 0.37 -20.35
CA HIS A 7 3.71 -0.84 -19.97
C HIS A 7 3.92 -0.95 -18.45
N THR A 8 4.33 0.14 -17.80
CA THR A 8 4.50 0.16 -16.35
C THR A 8 3.18 -0.11 -15.62
N MET A 9 2.06 0.43 -16.11
CA MET A 9 0.73 0.21 -15.56
C MET A 9 0.32 -1.27 -15.68
N ILE A 10 0.51 -1.89 -16.85
CA ILE A 10 0.21 -3.32 -17.07
C ILE A 10 1.03 -4.20 -16.14
N ILE A 11 2.35 -3.96 -16.03
CA ILE A 11 3.24 -4.69 -15.13
C ILE A 11 2.77 -4.57 -13.67
N THR A 12 2.39 -3.37 -13.26
CA THR A 12 1.87 -3.13 -11.91
C THR A 12 0.55 -3.88 -11.66
N MET A 13 -0.36 -3.92 -12.65
CA MET A 13 -1.61 -4.69 -12.53
C MET A 13 -1.34 -6.20 -12.44
N ILE A 14 -0.47 -6.75 -13.28
CA ILE A 14 -0.03 -8.15 -13.20
C ILE A 14 0.53 -8.46 -11.82
N SER A 15 1.41 -7.61 -11.29
CA SER A 15 1.98 -7.77 -9.96
C SER A 15 0.93 -7.79 -8.84
N ARG A 16 -0.14 -6.98 -8.95
CA ARG A 16 -1.24 -6.96 -7.96
C ARG A 16 -2.06 -8.25 -8.00
N VAL A 17 -2.37 -8.75 -9.21
CA VAL A 17 -3.06 -10.03 -9.38
C VAL A 17 -2.22 -11.18 -8.82
N LEU A 18 -0.91 -11.20 -9.12
CA LEU A 18 0.03 -12.18 -8.55
C LEU A 18 0.14 -12.06 -7.03
N GLY A 19 0.08 -10.84 -6.48
CA GLY A 19 0.08 -10.62 -5.03
C GLY A 19 -1.17 -11.18 -4.33
N LEU A 20 -2.35 -11.06 -4.96
CA LEU A 20 -3.57 -11.69 -4.49
C LEU A 20 -3.46 -13.23 -4.58
N PHE A 21 -3.06 -13.76 -5.74
CA PHE A 21 -2.87 -15.19 -5.96
C PHE A 21 -1.86 -15.81 -4.97
N ARG A 22 -0.76 -15.11 -4.69
CA ARG A 22 0.17 -15.49 -3.60
C ARG A 22 -0.56 -15.62 -2.26
N GLY A 23 -1.39 -14.63 -1.89
CA GLY A 23 -2.18 -14.68 -0.67
C GLY A 23 -3.13 -15.88 -0.63
N THR A 24 -3.81 -16.15 -1.73
CA THR A 24 -4.68 -17.32 -1.90
C THR A 24 -3.92 -18.64 -1.73
N LEU A 25 -2.73 -18.77 -2.32
CA LEU A 25 -1.93 -19.98 -2.16
C LEU A 25 -1.37 -20.17 -0.75
N VAL A 26 -0.96 -19.09 -0.08
CA VAL A 26 -0.57 -19.15 1.34
C VAL A 26 -1.76 -19.61 2.19
N ALA A 27 -2.95 -19.05 1.97
CA ALA A 27 -4.18 -19.47 2.65
C ALA A 27 -4.54 -20.94 2.33
N TYR A 28 -4.40 -21.36 1.08
CA TYR A 28 -4.65 -22.75 0.67
C TYR A 28 -3.78 -23.76 1.39
N PHE A 29 -2.47 -23.50 1.47
CA PHE A 29 -1.52 -24.46 2.01
C PHE A 29 -1.37 -24.41 3.53
N PHE A 30 -1.52 -23.24 4.15
CA PHE A 30 -1.24 -23.03 5.57
C PHE A 30 -2.47 -22.60 6.39
N GLY A 31 -3.57 -22.19 5.74
CA GLY A 31 -4.78 -21.73 6.41
C GLY A 31 -4.61 -20.41 7.12
N ALA A 32 -5.55 -20.09 8.02
CA ALA A 32 -5.42 -19.05 9.02
C ALA A 32 -5.10 -19.71 10.37
N SER A 33 -3.85 -19.75 10.74
CA SER A 33 -3.31 -20.50 11.88
C SER A 33 -2.31 -19.67 12.68
N VAL A 34 -1.93 -20.15 13.85
CA VAL A 34 -0.85 -19.54 14.66
C VAL A 34 0.46 -19.39 13.87
N LEU A 35 0.78 -20.37 13.00
CA LEU A 35 2.01 -20.35 12.20
C LEU A 35 1.96 -19.27 11.12
N THR A 36 0.80 -19.07 10.45
CA THR A 36 0.63 -17.99 9.49
C THR A 36 0.59 -16.63 10.18
N ASP A 37 0.09 -16.53 11.41
CA ASP A 37 0.16 -15.32 12.21
C ASP A 37 1.61 -14.96 12.55
N ALA A 38 2.44 -15.95 12.94
CA ALA A 38 3.88 -15.76 13.15
C ALA A 38 4.59 -15.28 11.87
N TYR A 39 4.27 -15.92 10.72
CA TYR A 39 4.83 -15.53 9.42
C TYR A 39 4.47 -14.08 9.05
N TYR A 40 3.20 -13.69 9.13
CA TYR A 40 2.80 -12.33 8.77
C TYR A 40 3.34 -11.29 9.74
N SER A 41 3.51 -11.64 11.01
CA SER A 41 4.16 -10.76 12.00
C SER A 41 5.62 -10.51 11.64
N ALA A 42 6.39 -11.56 11.39
CA ALA A 42 7.79 -11.44 10.96
C ALA A 42 7.93 -10.72 9.61
N PHE A 43 7.03 -11.02 8.65
CA PHE A 43 7.01 -10.38 7.35
C PHE A 43 6.70 -8.87 7.43
N LYS A 44 5.78 -8.45 8.30
CA LYS A 44 5.48 -7.02 8.50
C LYS A 44 6.69 -6.25 9.00
N ILE A 45 7.50 -6.84 9.88
CA ILE A 45 8.74 -6.23 10.38
C ILE A 45 9.74 -6.05 9.22
N SER A 46 9.99 -7.11 8.45
CA SER A 46 10.89 -7.04 7.29
C SER A 46 10.39 -6.03 6.24
N ASN A 47 9.08 -5.96 6.04
CA ASN A 47 8.43 -5.05 5.10
C ASN A 47 8.46 -3.57 5.58
N PHE A 48 8.44 -3.34 6.88
CA PHE A 48 8.62 -2.02 7.48
C PHE A 48 9.95 -1.39 7.05
N PHE A 49 11.04 -2.11 7.16
CA PHE A 49 12.36 -1.64 6.73
C PHE A 49 12.43 -1.43 5.20
N ARG A 50 11.76 -2.29 4.42
CA ARG A 50 11.59 -2.10 2.97
C ARG A 50 10.96 -0.76 2.64
N GLN A 51 9.92 -0.36 3.36
CA GLN A 51 9.23 0.91 3.10
C GLN A 51 10.06 2.12 3.50
N LEU A 52 10.96 1.99 4.49
CA LEU A 52 11.86 3.08 4.87
C LEU A 52 12.84 3.45 3.75
N LEU A 53 13.50 2.48 3.12
CA LEU A 53 14.54 2.74 2.13
C LEU A 53 14.18 2.31 0.70
N GLY A 54 13.44 1.20 0.54
CA GLY A 54 13.18 0.58 -0.76
C GLY A 54 12.11 1.30 -1.60
N GLU A 55 11.14 2.00 -0.99
CA GLU A 55 10.00 2.60 -1.69
C GLU A 55 10.15 4.11 -1.97
N GLY A 56 11.34 4.56 -2.30
CA GLY A 56 11.54 5.86 -2.91
C GLY A 56 12.00 6.98 -1.98
N ALA A 57 12.08 6.81 -0.66
CA ALA A 57 12.65 7.85 0.21
C ALA A 57 14.08 8.19 -0.22
N LEU A 58 14.91 7.17 -0.39
CA LEU A 58 16.29 7.33 -0.85
C LEU A 58 16.33 7.88 -2.28
N GLY A 59 15.59 7.30 -3.23
CA GLY A 59 15.57 7.72 -4.63
C GLY A 59 15.07 9.15 -4.82
N ASN A 60 14.00 9.55 -4.14
CA ASN A 60 13.44 10.89 -4.23
C ASN A 60 14.40 11.97 -3.69
N THR A 61 15.24 11.62 -2.71
CA THR A 61 16.25 12.53 -2.17
C THR A 61 17.51 12.54 -3.04
N PHE A 62 17.91 11.39 -3.54
CA PHE A 62 19.14 11.18 -4.32
C PHE A 62 19.09 11.84 -5.71
N ILE A 63 18.00 11.64 -6.48
CA ILE A 63 17.90 12.07 -7.89
C ILE A 63 18.14 13.58 -8.06
N PRO A 64 17.50 14.49 -7.28
CA PRO A 64 17.78 15.92 -7.39
C PRO A 64 19.24 16.30 -7.09
N LEU A 65 19.85 15.64 -6.10
CA LEU A 65 21.24 15.86 -5.75
C LEU A 65 22.20 15.35 -6.83
N TYR A 66 21.89 14.19 -7.44
CA TYR A 66 22.63 13.65 -8.58
C TYR A 66 22.65 14.63 -9.76
N HIS A 67 21.49 15.18 -10.15
CA HIS A 67 21.43 16.15 -11.24
C HIS A 67 22.17 17.45 -10.92
N LYS A 68 22.08 17.91 -9.68
CA LYS A 68 22.82 19.09 -9.23
C LYS A 68 24.32 18.86 -9.32
N LYS A 69 24.82 17.74 -8.77
CA LYS A 69 26.24 17.37 -8.82
C LYS A 69 26.72 17.19 -10.26
N LYS A 70 25.92 16.53 -11.12
CA LYS A 70 26.24 16.37 -12.54
C LYS A 70 26.42 17.72 -13.25
N LYS A 71 25.59 18.71 -12.91
CA LYS A 71 25.69 20.06 -13.47
C LYS A 71 26.91 20.83 -12.97
N GLU A 72 27.27 20.68 -11.70
CA GLU A 72 28.34 21.46 -11.05
C GLU A 72 29.72 20.82 -11.22
N GLU A 73 29.84 19.48 -11.17
CA GLU A 73 31.11 18.75 -11.13
C GLU A 73 31.33 17.80 -12.33
N GLY A 74 30.32 17.66 -13.21
CA GLY A 74 30.42 16.85 -14.42
C GLY A 74 30.00 15.39 -14.24
N GLU A 75 30.09 14.63 -15.34
CA GLU A 75 29.54 13.27 -15.41
C GLU A 75 30.32 12.27 -14.57
N GLU A 76 31.65 12.29 -14.60
CA GLU A 76 32.47 11.32 -13.86
C GLU A 76 32.30 11.45 -12.35
N ARG A 77 32.32 12.68 -11.80
CA ARG A 77 32.07 12.91 -10.37
C ARG A 77 30.65 12.51 -9.96
N SER A 78 29.66 12.66 -10.85
CA SER A 78 28.30 12.22 -10.58
C SER A 78 28.15 10.68 -10.58
N LYS A 79 28.95 9.94 -11.36
CA LYS A 79 29.05 8.47 -11.29
C LYS A 79 29.70 8.00 -9.99
N GLU A 80 30.79 8.65 -9.56
CA GLU A 80 31.40 8.35 -8.25
C GLU A 80 30.40 8.54 -7.10
N TYR A 81 29.56 9.58 -7.17
CA TYR A 81 28.49 9.80 -6.20
C TYR A 81 27.45 8.67 -6.20
N ILE A 82 27.03 8.16 -7.38
CA ILE A 82 26.15 6.98 -7.46
C ILE A 82 26.76 5.79 -6.71
N PHE A 83 28.04 5.48 -6.97
CA PHE A 83 28.70 4.34 -6.33
C PHE A 83 28.87 4.54 -4.82
N SER A 84 29.25 5.74 -4.39
CA SER A 84 29.38 6.05 -2.96
C SER A 84 28.04 5.86 -2.23
N VAL A 85 26.92 6.33 -2.79
CA VAL A 85 25.58 6.16 -2.19
C VAL A 85 25.17 4.69 -2.19
N LEU A 86 25.46 3.92 -3.25
CA LEU A 86 25.17 2.47 -3.29
C LEU A 86 25.98 1.72 -2.24
N ASN A 87 27.28 2.02 -2.10
CA ASN A 87 28.14 1.38 -1.11
C ASN A 87 27.70 1.70 0.32
N ILE A 88 27.30 2.95 0.60
CA ILE A 88 26.74 3.35 1.89
C ILE A 88 25.41 2.62 2.13
N THR A 89 24.55 2.52 1.13
CA THR A 89 23.28 1.78 1.23
C THR A 89 23.52 0.29 1.53
N PHE A 90 24.52 -0.32 0.87
CA PHE A 90 24.94 -1.70 1.14
C PHE A 90 25.38 -1.86 2.59
N LEU A 91 26.36 -1.05 3.05
CA LEU A 91 26.89 -1.16 4.41
C LEU A 91 25.80 -0.95 5.47
N PHE A 92 24.97 0.08 5.28
CA PHE A 92 23.87 0.37 6.20
C PHE A 92 22.85 -0.76 6.25
N SER A 93 22.38 -1.22 5.08
CA SER A 93 21.35 -2.28 5.03
C SER A 93 21.90 -3.64 5.46
N PHE A 94 23.18 -3.93 5.21
CA PHE A 94 23.87 -5.11 5.74
C PHE A 94 23.94 -5.08 7.27
N LEU A 95 24.40 -3.95 7.84
CA LEU A 95 24.46 -3.78 9.30
C LEU A 95 23.09 -3.95 9.94
N VAL A 96 22.06 -3.29 9.39
CA VAL A 96 20.68 -3.42 9.90
C VAL A 96 20.18 -4.87 9.78
N SER A 97 20.46 -5.57 8.68
CA SER A 97 20.10 -6.98 8.53
C SER A 97 20.76 -7.87 9.59
N VAL A 98 22.04 -7.63 9.89
CA VAL A 98 22.76 -8.36 10.96
C VAL A 98 22.16 -8.02 12.33
N LEU A 99 21.89 -6.75 12.60
CA LEU A 99 21.23 -6.33 13.86
C LEU A 99 19.84 -6.97 14.00
N MET A 100 19.06 -7.06 12.92
CA MET A 100 17.77 -7.75 12.93
C MET A 100 17.90 -9.23 13.27
N ILE A 101 18.97 -9.92 12.84
CA ILE A 101 19.24 -11.31 13.21
C ILE A 101 19.57 -11.40 14.70
N ILE A 102 20.48 -10.57 15.19
CA ILE A 102 20.94 -10.59 16.58
C ILE A 102 19.78 -10.26 17.53
N PHE A 103 19.01 -9.22 17.23
CA PHE A 103 17.93 -8.73 18.09
C PHE A 103 16.55 -9.28 17.71
N SER A 104 16.46 -10.30 16.85
CA SER A 104 15.19 -10.83 16.36
C SER A 104 14.21 -11.21 17.46
N SER A 105 14.67 -11.85 18.55
CA SER A 105 13.83 -12.23 19.68
C SER A 105 13.28 -11.02 20.41
N TYR A 106 14.13 -10.03 20.72
CA TYR A 106 13.71 -8.79 21.37
C TYR A 106 12.71 -8.00 20.52
N ILE A 107 12.92 -7.95 19.19
CA ILE A 107 12.01 -7.28 18.25
C ILE A 107 10.64 -7.96 18.26
N ILE A 108 10.61 -9.29 18.20
CA ILE A 108 9.39 -10.08 18.25
C ILE A 108 8.69 -9.92 19.60
N ASP A 109 9.42 -10.04 20.72
CA ASP A 109 8.85 -9.85 22.05
C ASP A 109 8.20 -8.49 22.25
N PHE A 110 8.76 -7.43 21.65
CA PHE A 110 8.22 -6.10 21.72
C PHE A 110 6.97 -5.90 20.83
N ILE A 111 6.92 -6.52 19.66
CA ILE A 111 5.85 -6.28 18.67
C ILE A 111 4.66 -7.21 18.86
N VAL A 112 4.88 -8.47 19.25
CA VAL A 112 3.83 -9.48 19.41
C VAL A 112 3.76 -10.00 20.83
N VAL A 113 3.60 -9.09 21.78
CA VAL A 113 3.58 -9.39 23.23
C VAL A 113 2.56 -10.47 23.59
N GLY A 114 1.41 -10.51 22.92
CA GLY A 114 0.33 -11.47 23.17
C GLY A 114 0.58 -12.89 22.65
N PHE A 115 1.67 -13.15 21.93
CA PHE A 115 2.00 -14.50 21.49
C PHE A 115 2.53 -15.36 22.64
N SER A 116 2.30 -16.68 22.58
CA SER A 116 2.98 -17.64 23.45
C SER A 116 4.48 -17.66 23.16
N ASP A 117 5.28 -18.07 24.15
CA ASP A 117 6.75 -18.11 24.00
C ASP A 117 7.19 -19.03 22.85
N GLU A 118 6.50 -20.16 22.67
CA GLU A 118 6.74 -21.06 21.53
C GLU A 118 6.52 -20.37 20.19
N LEU A 119 5.44 -19.59 20.08
CA LEU A 119 5.11 -18.87 18.84
C LEU A 119 6.07 -17.70 18.58
N LYS A 120 6.55 -17.04 19.63
CA LYS A 120 7.61 -16.02 19.55
C LYS A 120 8.92 -16.60 19.02
N ILE A 121 9.29 -17.82 19.45
CA ILE A 121 10.45 -18.53 18.91
C ILE A 121 10.31 -18.77 17.42
N VAL A 122 9.14 -19.25 16.96
CA VAL A 122 8.85 -19.44 15.53
C VAL A 122 8.94 -18.11 14.78
N ALA A 123 8.27 -17.05 15.25
CA ALA A 123 8.28 -15.74 14.62
C ALA A 123 9.69 -15.14 14.54
N SER A 124 10.51 -15.31 15.60
CA SER A 124 11.91 -14.87 15.63
C SER A 124 12.76 -15.63 14.60
N ARG A 125 12.60 -16.95 14.49
CA ARG A 125 13.27 -17.77 13.47
C ARG A 125 12.91 -17.31 12.06
N LEU A 126 11.63 -17.08 11.78
CA LEU A 126 11.16 -16.57 10.50
C LEU A 126 11.74 -15.17 10.19
N LEU A 127 11.79 -14.29 11.19
CA LEU A 127 12.41 -12.97 11.05
C LEU A 127 13.90 -13.07 10.72
N LYS A 128 14.66 -13.98 11.39
CA LYS A 128 16.08 -14.21 11.09
C LYS A 128 16.29 -14.58 9.62
N ILE A 129 15.50 -15.51 9.09
CA ILE A 129 15.59 -15.94 7.67
C ILE A 129 15.29 -14.74 6.73
N MET A 130 14.29 -13.93 7.05
CA MET A 130 13.90 -12.79 6.22
C MET A 130 14.80 -11.56 6.37
N SER A 131 15.69 -11.50 7.37
CA SER A 131 16.44 -10.27 7.69
C SER A 131 17.27 -9.75 6.51
N PHE A 132 17.94 -10.64 5.76
CA PHE A 132 18.70 -10.23 4.58
C PHE A 132 17.84 -9.78 3.38
N TYR A 133 16.52 -10.02 3.40
CA TYR A 133 15.62 -9.40 2.44
C TYR A 133 15.76 -7.88 2.42
N PHE A 134 15.98 -7.25 3.58
CA PHE A 134 16.16 -5.81 3.68
C PHE A 134 17.38 -5.29 2.89
N LEU A 135 18.51 -6.02 2.95
CA LEU A 135 19.70 -5.69 2.15
C LEU A 135 19.38 -5.65 0.66
N PHE A 136 18.82 -6.74 0.14
CA PHE A 136 18.56 -6.87 -1.29
C PHE A 136 17.51 -5.89 -1.80
N ILE A 137 16.44 -5.65 -1.04
CA ILE A 137 15.39 -4.72 -1.46
C ILE A 137 15.85 -3.25 -1.39
N SER A 138 16.72 -2.88 -0.45
CA SER A 138 17.28 -1.53 -0.36
C SER A 138 18.16 -1.22 -1.56
N LEU A 139 19.02 -2.15 -1.94
CA LEU A 139 19.86 -2.03 -3.14
C LEU A 139 19.01 -2.01 -4.41
N SER A 140 18.01 -2.91 -4.50
CA SER A 140 17.06 -2.95 -5.62
C SER A 140 16.30 -1.64 -5.77
N GLY A 141 15.84 -1.04 -4.67
CA GLY A 141 15.14 0.24 -4.66
C GLY A 141 16.01 1.40 -5.14
N MET A 142 17.26 1.46 -4.68
CA MET A 142 18.22 2.50 -5.09
C MET A 142 18.58 2.37 -6.58
N MET A 143 18.98 1.18 -7.03
CA MET A 143 19.28 0.92 -8.45
C MET A 143 18.06 1.14 -9.33
N GLY A 144 16.87 0.73 -8.87
CA GLY A 144 15.61 0.97 -9.55
C GLY A 144 15.29 2.46 -9.73
N SER A 145 15.58 3.28 -8.73
CA SER A 145 15.43 4.74 -8.82
C SER A 145 16.37 5.34 -9.85
N ILE A 146 17.61 4.85 -9.92
CA ILE A 146 18.57 5.26 -10.93
C ILE A 146 18.10 4.86 -12.33
N LEU A 147 17.67 3.61 -12.52
CA LEU A 147 17.12 3.12 -13.80
C LEU A 147 15.91 3.95 -14.25
N ASN A 148 15.01 4.30 -13.33
CA ASN A 148 13.86 5.17 -13.61
C ASN A 148 14.32 6.56 -14.11
N ASN A 149 15.36 7.13 -13.48
CA ASN A 149 15.95 8.42 -13.88
C ASN A 149 16.49 8.37 -15.32
N PHE A 150 17.01 7.22 -15.75
CA PHE A 150 17.46 7.00 -17.13
C PHE A 150 16.36 6.48 -18.08
N GLY A 151 15.10 6.45 -17.64
CA GLY A 151 13.94 6.12 -18.46
C GLY A 151 13.62 4.62 -18.60
N TYR A 152 14.20 3.76 -17.76
CA TYR A 152 13.94 2.32 -17.70
C TYR A 152 12.86 1.98 -16.66
N PHE A 153 11.62 2.42 -16.85
CA PHE A 153 10.54 2.27 -15.85
C PHE A 153 10.02 0.84 -15.70
N ALA A 154 10.03 0.05 -16.79
CA ALA A 154 9.48 -1.30 -16.80
C ALA A 154 10.28 -2.27 -15.91
N ILE A 155 11.61 -2.11 -15.86
CA ILE A 155 12.52 -3.00 -15.12
C ILE A 155 12.26 -2.89 -13.60
N PRO A 156 12.32 -1.71 -12.97
CA PRO A 156 11.99 -1.59 -11.56
C PRO A 156 10.55 -2.00 -11.23
N ALA A 157 9.59 -1.71 -12.10
CA ALA A 157 8.20 -2.12 -11.90
C ALA A 157 8.03 -3.65 -11.89
N SER A 158 8.82 -4.39 -12.69
CA SER A 158 8.73 -5.85 -12.78
C SER A 158 9.27 -6.59 -11.54
N THR A 159 10.06 -5.95 -10.70
CA THR A 159 10.67 -6.59 -9.51
C THR A 159 9.62 -7.21 -8.58
N SER A 160 8.46 -6.57 -8.44
CA SER A 160 7.36 -7.08 -7.62
C SER A 160 6.74 -8.39 -8.17
N ILE A 161 6.85 -8.64 -9.49
CA ILE A 161 6.41 -9.91 -10.11
C ILE A 161 7.30 -11.04 -9.61
N PHE A 162 8.62 -10.88 -9.68
CA PHE A 162 9.58 -11.89 -9.22
C PHE A 162 9.46 -12.17 -7.73
N PHE A 163 9.19 -11.16 -6.92
CA PHE A 163 8.92 -11.33 -5.50
C PHE A 163 7.68 -12.19 -5.24
N ASN A 164 6.58 -11.93 -5.95
CA ASN A 164 5.37 -12.73 -5.79
C ASN A 164 5.59 -14.18 -6.27
N LEU A 165 6.24 -14.35 -7.42
CA LEU A 165 6.54 -15.68 -7.98
C LEU A 165 7.43 -16.51 -7.05
N SER A 166 8.42 -15.89 -6.40
CA SER A 166 9.29 -16.55 -5.44
C SER A 166 8.51 -17.16 -4.27
N ILE A 167 7.62 -16.38 -3.64
CA ILE A 167 6.83 -16.88 -2.51
C ILE A 167 5.80 -17.92 -2.98
N ILE A 168 5.21 -17.76 -4.17
CA ILE A 168 4.33 -18.75 -4.79
C ILE A 168 5.08 -20.07 -4.98
N PHE A 169 6.25 -20.03 -5.59
CA PHE A 169 7.10 -21.19 -5.78
C PHE A 169 7.44 -21.86 -4.44
N SER A 170 7.87 -21.08 -3.47
CA SER A 170 8.22 -21.59 -2.14
C SER A 170 7.03 -22.24 -1.42
N ALA A 171 5.84 -21.63 -1.48
CA ALA A 171 4.62 -22.19 -0.93
C ALA A 171 4.19 -23.51 -1.61
N MET A 172 4.48 -23.68 -2.90
CA MET A 172 4.10 -24.88 -3.65
C MET A 172 5.09 -26.04 -3.45
N TRP A 173 6.41 -25.77 -3.50
CA TRP A 173 7.45 -26.80 -3.51
C TRP A 173 8.28 -26.89 -2.24
N LEU A 174 8.79 -25.77 -1.71
CA LEU A 174 9.67 -25.78 -0.54
C LEU A 174 8.94 -26.15 0.75
N ARG A 175 7.62 -25.92 0.85
CA ARG A 175 6.82 -26.28 2.04
C ARG A 175 6.90 -27.76 2.41
N LYS A 176 7.18 -28.65 1.45
CA LYS A 176 7.31 -30.09 1.69
C LYS A 176 8.53 -30.43 2.57
N TYR A 177 9.53 -29.56 2.58
CA TYR A 177 10.80 -29.75 3.29
C TYR A 177 10.96 -28.83 4.48
N PHE A 178 10.38 -27.62 4.42
CA PHE A 178 10.64 -26.57 5.40
C PHE A 178 9.36 -26.05 6.09
N ASP A 179 8.20 -26.63 5.81
CA ASP A 179 6.89 -26.21 6.35
C ASP A 179 6.70 -24.68 6.23
N ILE A 180 6.39 -23.99 7.34
CA ILE A 180 6.16 -22.55 7.37
C ILE A 180 7.40 -21.72 7.02
N ASP A 181 8.60 -22.23 7.32
CA ASP A 181 9.88 -21.58 7.01
C ASP A 181 10.08 -21.40 5.49
N ALA A 182 9.43 -22.24 4.67
CA ALA A 182 9.42 -22.09 3.22
C ALA A 182 8.95 -20.71 2.77
N LEU A 183 7.98 -20.10 3.47
CA LEU A 183 7.50 -18.76 3.15
C LEU A 183 8.57 -17.70 3.44
N ALA A 184 9.33 -17.87 4.52
CA ALA A 184 10.43 -16.97 4.85
C ALA A 184 11.59 -17.08 3.84
N TYR A 185 11.93 -18.29 3.41
CA TYR A 185 12.87 -18.49 2.31
C TYR A 185 12.35 -17.88 1.02
N GLY A 186 11.04 -17.99 0.75
CA GLY A 186 10.41 -17.33 -0.40
C GLY A 186 10.57 -15.81 -0.40
N VAL A 187 10.47 -15.19 0.76
CA VAL A 187 10.73 -13.73 0.91
C VAL A 187 12.19 -13.41 0.64
N LEU A 188 13.13 -14.18 1.20
CA LEU A 188 14.57 -13.97 0.97
C LEU A 188 14.95 -14.14 -0.49
N ILE A 189 14.56 -15.25 -1.11
CA ILE A 189 14.80 -15.54 -2.54
C ILE A 189 14.15 -14.44 -3.40
N GLY A 190 12.94 -14.00 -3.03
CA GLY A 190 12.26 -12.91 -3.69
C GLY A 190 13.06 -11.60 -3.66
N GLY A 191 13.68 -11.29 -2.54
CA GLY A 191 14.60 -10.13 -2.42
C GLY A 191 15.82 -10.25 -3.32
N ILE A 192 16.44 -11.43 -3.35
CA ILE A 192 17.58 -11.72 -4.23
C ILE A 192 17.17 -11.55 -5.70
N LEU A 193 16.05 -12.11 -6.11
CA LEU A 193 15.55 -11.99 -7.49
C LEU A 193 15.24 -10.52 -7.84
N GLN A 194 14.61 -9.75 -6.93
CA GLN A 194 14.37 -8.33 -7.14
C GLN A 194 15.67 -7.55 -7.36
N PHE A 195 16.69 -7.86 -6.57
CA PHE A 195 18.02 -7.27 -6.74
C PHE A 195 18.64 -7.64 -8.10
N LEU A 196 18.66 -8.92 -8.46
CA LEU A 196 19.26 -9.39 -9.72
C LEU A 196 18.58 -8.77 -10.96
N VAL A 197 17.26 -8.63 -10.96
CA VAL A 197 16.48 -8.03 -12.06
C VAL A 197 16.92 -6.60 -12.36
N VAL A 198 17.28 -5.81 -11.35
CA VAL A 198 17.74 -4.43 -11.55
C VAL A 198 19.26 -4.33 -11.66
N PHE A 199 20.01 -5.23 -11.05
CA PHE A 199 21.46 -5.22 -10.99
C PHE A 199 22.14 -5.32 -12.37
N PHE A 200 21.75 -6.30 -13.18
CA PHE A 200 22.33 -6.50 -14.51
C PHE A 200 22.09 -5.31 -15.46
N PRO A 201 20.85 -4.77 -15.59
CA PRO A 201 20.62 -3.56 -16.38
C PRO A 201 21.36 -2.33 -15.83
N PHE A 202 21.48 -2.23 -14.50
CA PHE A 202 22.23 -1.16 -13.85
C PHE A 202 23.72 -1.20 -14.19
N LEU A 203 24.37 -2.37 -14.11
CA LEU A 203 25.77 -2.54 -14.51
C LEU A 203 25.99 -2.18 -15.98
N LYS A 204 25.09 -2.63 -16.86
CA LYS A 204 25.13 -2.32 -18.29
C LYS A 204 25.04 -0.80 -18.55
N LEU A 205 24.24 -0.09 -17.74
CA LEU A 205 24.04 1.35 -17.86
C LEU A 205 25.31 2.14 -17.49
N LEU A 206 25.96 1.79 -16.37
CA LEU A 206 27.09 2.53 -15.84
C LEU A 206 28.45 2.07 -16.38
N LYS A 207 28.52 0.85 -16.92
CA LYS A 207 29.74 0.20 -17.51
C LYS A 207 30.88 -0.03 -16.54
N THR A 208 30.95 0.69 -15.44
CA THR A 208 32.00 0.63 -14.41
C THR A 208 31.36 0.55 -13.04
N TYR A 209 32.11 0.05 -12.05
CA TYR A 209 31.72 0.07 -10.65
C TYR A 209 32.94 0.40 -9.77
N SER A 210 32.76 1.21 -8.75
CA SER A 210 33.81 1.58 -7.80
C SER A 210 33.35 1.34 -6.37
N LEU A 211 34.18 0.68 -5.58
CA LEU A 211 33.96 0.44 -4.15
C LEU A 211 34.27 1.67 -3.27
N LYS A 212 34.69 2.79 -3.88
CA LYS A 212 35.00 4.01 -3.12
C LYS A 212 33.76 4.55 -2.43
N ILE A 213 33.96 5.02 -1.19
CA ILE A 213 33.00 5.80 -0.41
C ILE A 213 33.69 7.09 -0.04
N ASP A 214 33.11 8.21 -0.47
CA ASP A 214 33.61 9.53 -0.11
C ASP A 214 32.69 10.22 0.90
N PHE A 215 32.89 9.96 2.19
CA PHE A 215 32.14 10.62 3.28
C PHE A 215 32.42 12.14 3.37
N LYS A 216 33.47 12.66 2.72
CA LYS A 216 33.75 14.08 2.70
C LYS A 216 32.94 14.83 1.64
N ASP A 217 32.39 14.12 0.67
CA ASP A 217 31.55 14.69 -0.38
C ASP A 217 30.36 15.46 0.21
N VAL A 218 30.24 16.72 -0.15
CA VAL A 218 29.18 17.63 0.29
C VAL A 218 27.80 17.07 -0.06
N TYR A 219 27.66 16.40 -1.21
CA TYR A 219 26.40 15.83 -1.67
C TYR A 219 25.97 14.60 -0.86
N ILE A 220 26.92 13.82 -0.34
CA ILE A 220 26.64 12.72 0.59
C ILE A 220 26.12 13.25 1.93
N LYS A 221 26.76 14.29 2.45
CA LYS A 221 26.28 14.96 3.68
C LYS A 221 24.88 15.56 3.49
N LEU A 222 24.65 16.24 2.36
CA LEU A 222 23.34 16.80 2.01
C LEU A 222 22.27 15.71 1.85
N LEU A 223 22.63 14.55 1.29
CA LEU A 223 21.73 13.39 1.18
C LEU A 223 21.30 12.94 2.57
N GLY A 224 22.23 12.74 3.50
CA GLY A 224 21.94 12.36 4.89
C GLY A 224 21.02 13.35 5.59
N ILE A 225 21.33 14.65 5.52
CA ILE A 225 20.51 15.72 6.14
C ILE A 225 19.09 15.73 5.59
N LYS A 226 18.92 15.57 4.27
CA LYS A 226 17.59 15.58 3.64
C LYS A 226 16.83 14.26 3.82
N LEU A 227 17.55 13.15 3.98
CA LEU A 227 16.94 11.84 4.15
C LEU A 227 16.30 11.67 5.54
N ILE A 228 16.90 12.20 6.60
CA ILE A 228 16.40 12.07 7.98
C ILE A 228 14.95 12.53 8.15
N PRO A 229 14.54 13.77 7.76
CA PRO A 229 13.15 14.20 7.89
C PRO A 229 12.18 13.34 7.09
N MET A 230 12.63 12.82 5.93
CA MET A 230 11.82 11.97 5.08
C MET A 230 11.61 10.58 5.69
N LEU A 231 12.65 10.00 6.30
CA LEU A 231 12.56 8.75 7.04
C LEU A 231 11.64 8.88 8.26
N ILE A 232 11.71 10.00 9.00
CA ILE A 232 10.79 10.28 10.13
C ILE A 232 9.34 10.27 9.63
N GLY A 233 9.04 10.90 8.50
CA GLY A 233 7.71 10.90 7.91
C GLY A 233 7.21 9.51 7.48
N VAL A 234 8.09 8.67 6.94
CA VAL A 234 7.76 7.27 6.60
C VAL A 234 7.57 6.45 7.87
N PHE A 235 8.46 6.59 8.85
CA PHE A 235 8.39 5.92 10.14
C PHE A 235 7.07 6.23 10.86
N ALA A 236 6.66 7.49 10.93
CA ALA A 236 5.40 7.90 11.55
C ALA A 236 4.19 7.18 10.94
N ARG A 237 4.17 7.00 9.61
CA ARG A 237 3.10 6.24 8.94
C ARG A 237 3.13 4.74 9.26
N GLN A 238 4.32 4.19 9.49
CA GLN A 238 4.49 2.76 9.78
C GLN A 238 4.17 2.40 11.24
N ILE A 239 4.23 3.36 12.17
CA ILE A 239 3.85 3.15 13.58
C ILE A 239 2.47 2.51 13.68
N ASN A 240 1.50 2.99 12.89
CA ASN A 240 0.15 2.43 12.91
C ASN A 240 0.13 0.93 12.63
N THR A 241 0.91 0.48 11.64
CA THR A 241 0.99 -0.94 11.28
C THR A 241 1.62 -1.79 12.41
N ILE A 242 2.62 -1.25 13.11
CA ILE A 242 3.25 -1.91 14.26
C ILE A 242 2.27 -1.99 15.42
N VAL A 243 1.56 -0.91 15.72
CA VAL A 243 0.55 -0.87 16.79
C VAL A 243 -0.62 -1.82 16.49
N ASP A 244 -1.11 -1.85 15.25
CA ASP A 244 -2.14 -2.81 14.86
C ASP A 244 -1.66 -4.25 15.06
N GLN A 245 -0.38 -4.54 14.75
CA GLN A 245 0.22 -5.85 14.97
C GLN A 245 0.34 -6.20 16.46
N PHE A 246 0.72 -5.22 17.28
CA PHE A 246 0.77 -5.38 18.75
C PHE A 246 -0.61 -5.78 19.28
N PHE A 247 -1.65 -5.02 18.95
CA PHE A 247 -3.00 -5.34 19.41
C PHE A 247 -3.51 -6.67 18.83
N ALA A 248 -3.24 -6.95 17.56
CA ALA A 248 -3.68 -8.19 16.93
C ALA A 248 -3.03 -9.45 17.54
N SER A 249 -1.86 -9.32 18.17
CA SER A 249 -1.18 -10.43 18.83
C SER A 249 -1.93 -11.01 20.04
N PHE A 250 -2.84 -10.25 20.66
CA PHE A 250 -3.68 -10.68 21.77
C PHE A 250 -4.97 -11.41 21.33
N LEU A 251 -5.22 -11.48 20.03
CA LEU A 251 -6.44 -12.07 19.49
C LEU A 251 -6.29 -13.58 19.29
N VAL A 252 -7.42 -14.22 18.99
CA VAL A 252 -7.45 -15.67 18.72
C VAL A 252 -6.59 -16.00 17.49
N ALA A 253 -6.08 -17.23 17.47
CA ALA A 253 -5.25 -17.77 16.39
C ALA A 253 -5.90 -17.55 15.01
N GLY A 254 -5.12 -17.13 14.01
CA GLY A 254 -5.58 -16.84 12.67
C GLY A 254 -6.10 -15.41 12.49
N SER A 255 -6.23 -14.60 13.55
CA SER A 255 -6.74 -13.21 13.45
C SER A 255 -5.81 -12.28 12.66
N ILE A 256 -4.50 -12.40 12.85
CA ILE A 256 -3.52 -11.59 12.09
C ILE A 256 -3.59 -11.95 10.60
N THR A 257 -3.66 -13.24 10.30
CA THR A 257 -3.82 -13.76 8.94
C THR A 257 -5.12 -13.27 8.30
N ALA A 258 -6.22 -13.28 9.06
CA ALA A 258 -7.52 -12.81 8.59
C ALA A 258 -7.51 -11.29 8.30
N LEU A 259 -6.96 -10.48 9.21
CA LEU A 259 -6.78 -9.03 9.00
C LEU A 259 -5.92 -8.74 7.76
N GLU A 260 -4.82 -9.48 7.57
CA GLU A 260 -3.94 -9.34 6.42
C GLU A 260 -4.63 -9.70 5.10
N ASN A 261 -5.37 -10.83 5.05
CA ASN A 261 -6.10 -11.25 3.86
C ASN A 261 -7.27 -10.30 3.55
N ALA A 262 -8.03 -9.88 4.56
CA ALA A 262 -9.09 -8.88 4.40
C ALA A 262 -8.55 -7.54 3.89
N SER A 263 -7.42 -7.07 4.46
CA SER A 263 -6.76 -5.85 4.03
C SER A 263 -6.32 -5.91 2.57
N ARG A 264 -5.81 -7.05 2.09
CA ARG A 264 -5.45 -7.23 0.67
C ARG A 264 -6.64 -7.07 -0.26
N VAL A 265 -7.78 -7.68 0.08
CA VAL A 265 -9.00 -7.54 -0.72
C VAL A 265 -9.52 -6.10 -0.68
N TYR A 266 -9.59 -5.50 0.50
CA TYR A 266 -10.00 -4.12 0.70
C TYR A 266 -9.13 -3.11 -0.08
N LEU A 267 -7.81 -3.34 -0.18
CA LEU A 267 -6.88 -2.46 -0.88
C LEU A 267 -6.89 -2.62 -2.41
N LEU A 268 -7.55 -3.63 -2.98
CA LEU A 268 -7.66 -3.77 -4.44
C LEU A 268 -8.37 -2.58 -5.09
N PRO A 269 -9.60 -2.19 -4.69
CA PRO A 269 -10.25 -1.00 -5.21
C PRO A 269 -9.44 0.28 -5.00
N VAL A 270 -8.80 0.43 -3.83
CA VAL A 270 -7.93 1.57 -3.52
C VAL A 270 -6.80 1.71 -4.54
N GLY A 271 -6.14 0.60 -4.81
CA GLY A 271 -4.99 0.60 -5.70
C GLY A 271 -5.35 0.77 -7.17
N VAL A 272 -6.49 0.23 -7.61
CA VAL A 272 -6.96 0.37 -8.99
C VAL A 272 -7.56 1.75 -9.24
N PHE A 273 -8.40 2.23 -8.34
CA PHE A 273 -9.15 3.46 -8.54
C PHE A 273 -8.48 4.68 -7.87
N GLY A 274 -8.17 4.59 -6.58
CA GLY A 274 -7.69 5.71 -5.79
C GLY A 274 -6.37 6.30 -6.31
N VAL A 275 -5.37 5.46 -6.51
CA VAL A 275 -4.04 5.91 -6.96
C VAL A 275 -4.08 6.39 -8.42
N THR A 276 -4.77 5.64 -9.31
CA THR A 276 -4.85 5.97 -10.73
C THR A 276 -5.55 7.30 -10.96
N ILE A 277 -6.73 7.47 -10.37
CA ILE A 277 -7.54 8.69 -10.54
C ILE A 277 -6.86 9.90 -9.92
N SER A 278 -6.30 9.72 -8.71
CA SER A 278 -5.54 10.78 -8.06
C SER A 278 -4.35 11.25 -8.89
N ASN A 279 -3.67 10.36 -9.62
CA ASN A 279 -2.56 10.73 -10.48
C ASN A 279 -3.00 11.40 -11.78
N VAL A 280 -4.13 10.98 -12.35
CA VAL A 280 -4.68 11.56 -13.59
C VAL A 280 -5.27 12.95 -13.35
N LEU A 281 -5.95 13.15 -12.22
CA LEU A 281 -6.64 14.42 -11.92
C LEU A 281 -5.76 15.44 -11.18
N PHE A 282 -4.66 15.01 -10.56
CA PHE A 282 -3.73 15.89 -9.86
C PHE A 282 -3.16 17.02 -10.74
N PRO A 283 -2.76 16.79 -12.01
CA PRO A 283 -2.29 17.87 -12.88
C PRO A 283 -3.31 18.96 -13.13
N SER A 284 -4.61 18.62 -13.30
CA SER A 284 -5.67 19.62 -13.51
C SER A 284 -5.91 20.47 -12.27
N ILE A 285 -5.92 19.85 -11.09
CA ILE A 285 -6.02 20.55 -9.80
C ILE A 285 -4.80 21.48 -9.61
N SER A 286 -3.59 20.97 -9.87
CA SER A 286 -2.35 21.75 -9.73
C SER A 286 -2.29 22.93 -10.70
N LYS A 287 -2.74 22.75 -11.95
CA LYS A 287 -2.77 23.81 -12.95
C LYS A 287 -3.75 24.93 -12.56
N ALA A 288 -4.96 24.57 -12.10
CA ALA A 288 -5.94 25.54 -11.62
C ALA A 288 -5.44 26.28 -10.38
N ALA A 289 -4.82 25.56 -9.42
CA ALA A 289 -4.25 26.15 -8.23
C ALA A 289 -3.09 27.12 -8.55
N ALA A 290 -2.19 26.75 -9.45
CA ALA A 290 -1.07 27.62 -9.88
C ALA A 290 -1.54 28.92 -10.54
N ASN A 291 -2.67 28.89 -11.23
CA ASN A 291 -3.29 30.07 -11.85
C ASN A 291 -4.20 30.85 -10.89
N ASN A 292 -4.26 30.53 -9.60
CA ASN A 292 -5.20 31.08 -8.63
C ASN A 292 -6.68 30.98 -9.05
N ASP A 293 -6.99 30.05 -9.96
CA ASP A 293 -8.35 29.75 -10.41
C ASP A 293 -9.08 28.89 -9.37
N LYS A 294 -9.71 29.57 -8.39
CA LYS A 294 -10.47 28.92 -7.31
C LYS A 294 -11.65 28.12 -7.85
N GLU A 295 -12.31 28.62 -8.89
CA GLU A 295 -13.47 27.95 -9.47
C GLU A 295 -13.07 26.70 -10.26
N GLY A 296 -12.01 26.77 -11.06
CA GLY A 296 -11.43 25.63 -11.75
C GLY A 296 -10.89 24.57 -10.78
N THR A 297 -10.29 24.99 -9.66
CA THR A 297 -9.86 24.09 -8.59
C THR A 297 -11.04 23.37 -7.94
N ASN A 298 -12.13 24.12 -7.63
CA ASN A 298 -13.36 23.55 -7.11
C ASN A 298 -13.96 22.52 -8.08
N ARG A 299 -14.14 22.91 -9.35
CA ARG A 299 -14.67 21.98 -10.38
C ARG A 299 -13.85 20.72 -10.49
N SER A 300 -12.53 20.86 -10.58
CA SER A 300 -11.62 19.72 -10.72
C SER A 300 -11.69 18.79 -9.51
N LEU A 301 -11.70 19.33 -8.28
CA LEU A 301 -11.75 18.51 -7.06
C LEU A 301 -13.11 17.83 -6.86
N VAL A 302 -14.23 18.53 -7.09
CA VAL A 302 -15.59 17.95 -6.97
C VAL A 302 -15.79 16.87 -8.03
N SER A 303 -15.36 17.10 -9.27
CA SER A 303 -15.41 16.09 -10.33
C SER A 303 -14.59 14.85 -9.98
N ALA A 304 -13.40 15.06 -9.42
CA ALA A 304 -12.52 13.97 -8.97
C ALA A 304 -13.17 13.16 -7.83
N LEU A 305 -13.75 13.81 -6.83
CA LEU A 305 -14.44 13.16 -5.72
C LEU A 305 -15.67 12.41 -6.22
N ASN A 306 -16.48 12.98 -7.10
CA ASN A 306 -17.64 12.32 -7.68
C ASN A 306 -17.26 11.07 -8.48
N PHE A 307 -16.20 11.16 -9.27
CA PHE A 307 -15.72 9.99 -10.02
C PHE A 307 -15.13 8.90 -9.12
N LEU A 308 -14.42 9.28 -8.06
CA LEU A 308 -13.99 8.33 -7.04
C LEU A 308 -15.17 7.67 -6.33
N ASN A 309 -16.19 8.44 -5.94
CA ASN A 309 -17.40 7.92 -5.32
C ASN A 309 -18.12 6.93 -6.23
N PHE A 310 -18.19 7.22 -7.54
CA PHE A 310 -18.79 6.33 -8.54
C PHE A 310 -18.12 4.95 -8.60
N LEU A 311 -16.82 4.85 -8.33
CA LEU A 311 -16.08 3.59 -8.32
C LEU A 311 -16.01 2.95 -6.92
N THR A 312 -15.87 3.76 -5.88
CA THR A 312 -15.63 3.27 -4.53
C THR A 312 -16.90 2.88 -3.78
N ILE A 313 -18.01 3.60 -3.98
CA ILE A 313 -19.27 3.28 -3.28
C ILE A 313 -19.83 1.92 -3.72
N PRO A 314 -19.95 1.58 -5.01
CA PRO A 314 -20.35 0.22 -5.41
C PRO A 314 -19.40 -0.85 -4.87
N SER A 315 -18.09 -0.61 -4.89
CA SER A 315 -17.10 -1.52 -4.32
C SER A 315 -17.30 -1.70 -2.81
N LEU A 316 -17.59 -0.62 -2.07
CA LEU A 316 -17.93 -0.66 -0.66
C LEU A 316 -19.16 -1.57 -0.43
N PHE A 317 -20.21 -1.39 -1.22
CA PHE A 317 -21.43 -2.22 -1.09
C PHE A 317 -21.14 -3.71 -1.34
N VAL A 318 -20.40 -4.03 -2.39
CA VAL A 318 -19.99 -5.42 -2.68
C VAL A 318 -19.17 -6.00 -1.52
N LEU A 319 -18.14 -5.29 -1.05
CA LEU A 319 -17.24 -5.78 -0.01
C LEU A 319 -17.88 -5.81 1.38
N THR A 320 -18.94 -5.03 1.63
CA THR A 320 -19.69 -5.03 2.89
C THR A 320 -20.76 -6.12 2.88
N PHE A 321 -21.66 -6.10 1.91
CA PHE A 321 -22.82 -6.98 1.90
C PHE A 321 -22.51 -8.38 1.39
N PHE A 322 -21.50 -8.55 0.55
CA PHE A 322 -21.08 -9.83 0.01
C PHE A 322 -19.68 -10.23 0.51
N SER A 323 -19.25 -9.71 1.67
CA SER A 323 -17.91 -9.97 2.25
C SER A 323 -17.62 -11.47 2.35
N LYS A 324 -18.55 -12.26 2.87
CA LYS A 324 -18.41 -13.72 3.00
C LYS A 324 -18.29 -14.40 1.64
N ASP A 325 -19.10 -14.00 0.67
CA ASP A 325 -19.07 -14.54 -0.70
C ASP A 325 -17.75 -14.23 -1.39
N VAL A 326 -17.27 -12.99 -1.25
CA VAL A 326 -15.97 -12.55 -1.82
C VAL A 326 -14.82 -13.32 -1.19
N ILE A 327 -14.79 -13.46 0.14
CA ILE A 327 -13.74 -14.22 0.84
C ILE A 327 -13.80 -15.69 0.47
N LYS A 328 -14.99 -16.30 0.39
CA LYS A 328 -15.13 -17.68 -0.08
C LYS A 328 -14.59 -17.88 -1.47
N LEU A 329 -14.92 -16.99 -2.40
CA LEU A 329 -14.46 -17.06 -3.78
C LEU A 329 -12.95 -17.02 -3.91
N ILE A 330 -12.27 -16.24 -3.05
CA ILE A 330 -10.82 -15.99 -3.16
C ILE A 330 -10.02 -17.00 -2.33
N PHE A 331 -10.46 -17.33 -1.11
CA PHE A 331 -9.63 -18.02 -0.11
C PHE A 331 -10.17 -19.37 0.36
N SER A 332 -11.46 -19.71 0.16
CA SER A 332 -12.08 -20.92 0.72
C SER A 332 -11.63 -22.20 0.00
N TYR A 333 -10.33 -22.45 0.03
CA TYR A 333 -9.71 -23.61 -0.57
C TYR A 333 -8.66 -24.21 0.36
N GLY A 334 -8.45 -25.53 0.30
CA GLY A 334 -7.41 -26.23 1.05
C GLY A 334 -7.59 -26.13 2.56
N LYS A 335 -6.56 -25.65 3.28
CA LYS A 335 -6.57 -25.51 4.74
C LYS A 335 -7.33 -24.28 5.27
N PHE A 336 -7.84 -23.40 4.40
CA PHE A 336 -8.58 -22.20 4.82
C PHE A 336 -10.05 -22.59 5.08
N ASN A 337 -10.37 -22.92 6.33
CA ASN A 337 -11.66 -23.46 6.75
C ASN A 337 -12.76 -22.39 6.86
N GLU A 338 -13.99 -22.82 7.14
CA GLU A 338 -15.18 -21.94 7.27
C GLU A 338 -15.02 -20.91 8.41
N GLU A 339 -14.32 -21.23 9.49
CA GLU A 339 -14.06 -20.30 10.59
C GLU A 339 -13.11 -19.17 10.12
N ALA A 340 -12.02 -19.53 9.42
CA ALA A 340 -11.11 -18.57 8.80
C ALA A 340 -11.84 -17.65 7.79
N VAL A 341 -12.74 -18.24 6.99
CA VAL A 341 -13.61 -17.46 6.09
C VAL A 341 -14.46 -16.47 6.87
N LYS A 342 -15.11 -16.91 7.96
CA LYS A 342 -15.97 -16.05 8.80
C LYS A 342 -15.17 -14.88 9.38
N ILE A 343 -14.07 -15.16 10.06
CA ILE A 343 -13.22 -14.12 10.69
C ILE A 343 -12.71 -13.13 9.64
N THR A 344 -12.25 -13.63 8.50
CA THR A 344 -11.73 -12.77 7.41
C THR A 344 -12.84 -11.93 6.77
N ALA A 345 -14.03 -12.49 6.58
CA ALA A 345 -15.18 -11.76 6.03
C ALA A 345 -15.66 -10.65 6.98
N GLU A 346 -15.67 -10.91 8.29
CA GLU A 346 -15.94 -9.90 9.30
C GLU A 346 -14.91 -8.76 9.28
N CYS A 347 -13.61 -9.07 9.20
CA CYS A 347 -12.58 -8.06 9.01
C CYS A 347 -12.81 -7.25 7.73
N LEU A 348 -13.12 -7.91 6.61
CA LEU A 348 -13.36 -7.25 5.33
C LEU A 348 -14.56 -6.30 5.39
N LEU A 349 -15.66 -6.72 6.01
CA LEU A 349 -16.85 -5.89 6.21
C LEU A 349 -16.48 -4.59 6.90
N TYR A 350 -15.79 -4.68 8.06
CA TYR A 350 -15.47 -3.50 8.86
C TYR A 350 -14.38 -2.61 8.21
N TYR A 351 -13.40 -3.17 7.50
CA TYR A 351 -12.48 -2.38 6.68
C TYR A 351 -13.19 -1.65 5.54
N SER A 352 -14.18 -2.31 4.92
CA SER A 352 -14.89 -1.75 3.76
C SER A 352 -15.69 -0.49 4.10
N LEU A 353 -16.16 -0.34 5.34
CA LEU A 353 -16.81 0.88 5.80
C LEU A 353 -15.90 2.12 5.69
N GLY A 354 -14.60 1.92 5.80
CA GLY A 354 -13.58 2.98 5.65
C GLY A 354 -13.13 3.25 4.22
N LEU A 355 -13.53 2.44 3.24
CA LEU A 355 -13.00 2.48 1.87
C LEU A 355 -13.11 3.86 1.21
N LEU A 356 -14.29 4.45 1.28
CA LEU A 356 -14.57 5.78 0.72
C LEU A 356 -13.66 6.85 1.32
N PHE A 357 -13.51 6.83 2.64
CA PHE A 357 -12.71 7.80 3.36
C PHE A 357 -11.22 7.64 3.10
N TYR A 358 -10.74 6.40 3.07
CA TYR A 358 -9.32 6.11 2.80
C TYR A 358 -8.89 6.59 1.40
N VAL A 359 -9.73 6.37 0.38
CA VAL A 359 -9.48 6.87 -0.97
C VAL A 359 -9.61 8.39 -1.03
N GLY A 360 -10.60 8.95 -0.34
CA GLY A 360 -10.82 10.38 -0.23
C GLY A 360 -9.65 11.13 0.40
N VAL A 361 -9.05 10.59 1.47
CA VAL A 361 -7.82 11.13 2.09
C VAL A 361 -6.69 11.27 1.06
N GLN A 362 -6.49 10.27 0.20
CA GLN A 362 -5.43 10.33 -0.82
C GLN A 362 -5.64 11.46 -1.81
N LEU A 363 -6.88 11.68 -2.26
CA LEU A 363 -7.19 12.74 -3.22
C LEU A 363 -7.12 14.13 -2.59
N VAL A 364 -7.76 14.33 -1.43
CA VAL A 364 -7.79 15.64 -0.76
C VAL A 364 -6.38 16.05 -0.31
N SER A 365 -5.55 15.09 0.16
CA SER A 365 -4.14 15.38 0.47
C SER A 365 -3.38 15.93 -0.73
N LYS A 366 -3.62 15.39 -1.94
CA LYS A 366 -3.01 15.95 -3.17
C LYS A 366 -3.50 17.35 -3.49
N ALA A 367 -4.76 17.66 -3.22
CA ALA A 367 -5.26 19.03 -3.36
C ALA A 367 -4.53 20.01 -2.43
N TYR A 368 -4.22 19.61 -1.19
CA TYR A 368 -3.35 20.38 -0.29
C TYR A 368 -1.95 20.58 -0.86
N TYR A 369 -1.35 19.51 -1.40
CA TYR A 369 0.00 19.59 -2.01
C TYR A 369 0.02 20.54 -3.21
N ALA A 370 -1.05 20.58 -4.01
CA ALA A 370 -1.20 21.52 -5.11
C ALA A 370 -1.25 22.98 -4.63
N MET A 371 -1.74 23.23 -3.40
CA MET A 371 -1.73 24.55 -2.76
C MET A 371 -0.42 24.82 -1.99
N GLY A 372 0.59 23.95 -2.07
CA GLY A 372 1.86 24.08 -1.35
C GLY A 372 1.79 23.75 0.15
N ASP A 373 0.66 23.23 0.65
CA ASP A 373 0.48 22.90 2.06
C ASP A 373 0.73 21.40 2.31
N ASN A 374 1.95 21.07 2.72
CA ASN A 374 2.31 19.72 3.13
C ASN A 374 2.10 19.47 4.65
N LYS A 375 1.96 20.56 5.43
CA LYS A 375 1.92 20.46 6.91
C LYS A 375 0.58 19.95 7.42
N ARG A 376 -0.54 20.44 6.88
CA ARG A 376 -1.87 20.04 7.32
C ARG A 376 -2.18 18.57 7.08
N PRO A 377 -1.95 18.00 5.89
CA PRO A 377 -2.13 16.55 5.67
C PRO A 377 -1.30 15.69 6.62
N ALA A 378 -0.05 16.08 6.89
CA ALA A 378 0.79 15.39 7.86
C ALA A 378 0.23 15.45 9.27
N LYS A 379 -0.20 16.64 9.75
CA LYS A 379 -0.80 16.83 11.07
C LYS A 379 -2.06 15.97 11.25
N PHE A 380 -2.99 15.99 10.28
CA PHE A 380 -4.23 15.22 10.37
C PHE A 380 -4.00 13.72 10.27
N SER A 381 -3.01 13.29 9.50
CA SER A 381 -2.58 11.88 9.50
C SER A 381 -2.07 11.43 10.87
N ILE A 382 -1.30 12.26 11.57
CA ILE A 382 -0.85 11.96 12.95
C ILE A 382 -2.05 11.88 13.90
N THR A 383 -3.00 12.81 13.80
CA THR A 383 -4.23 12.78 14.59
C THR A 383 -5.01 11.48 14.35
N ALA A 384 -5.12 11.04 13.08
CA ALA A 384 -5.79 9.79 12.74
C ALA A 384 -5.06 8.55 13.30
N ILE A 385 -3.72 8.55 13.31
CA ILE A 385 -2.92 7.49 13.92
C ILE A 385 -3.18 7.40 15.42
N ILE A 386 -3.12 8.53 16.13
CA ILE A 386 -3.42 8.57 17.57
C ILE A 386 -4.84 8.07 17.85
N MET A 387 -5.80 8.50 17.04
CA MET A 387 -7.19 8.05 17.15
C MET A 387 -7.31 6.54 16.91
N ASN A 388 -6.61 5.99 15.92
CA ASN A 388 -6.61 4.56 15.64
C ASN A 388 -6.06 3.76 16.84
N ILE A 389 -4.96 4.22 17.45
CA ILE A 389 -4.36 3.59 18.64
C ILE A 389 -5.38 3.55 19.79
N VAL A 390 -6.02 4.69 20.08
CA VAL A 390 -7.05 4.80 21.14
C VAL A 390 -8.23 3.86 20.84
N LEU A 391 -8.73 3.87 19.60
CA LEU A 391 -9.85 3.03 19.20
C LEU A 391 -9.50 1.54 19.23
N ASN A 392 -8.28 1.15 18.84
CA ASN A 392 -7.80 -0.22 18.95
C ASN A 392 -7.86 -0.69 20.41
N TYR A 393 -7.36 0.13 21.33
CA TYR A 393 -7.41 -0.19 22.76
C TYR A 393 -8.84 -0.34 23.29
N LEU A 394 -9.75 0.56 22.89
CA LEU A 394 -11.15 0.53 23.34
C LEU A 394 -11.95 -0.63 22.75
N PHE A 395 -11.67 -0.99 21.47
CA PHE A 395 -12.49 -1.95 20.75
C PHE A 395 -11.99 -3.39 20.86
N ILE A 396 -10.71 -3.61 21.16
CA ILE A 396 -10.12 -4.95 21.16
C ILE A 396 -10.87 -5.92 22.08
N LYS A 397 -11.24 -5.47 23.28
CA LYS A 397 -11.89 -6.29 24.30
C LYS A 397 -13.27 -6.80 23.86
N ASN A 398 -14.07 -5.94 23.22
CA ASN A 398 -15.47 -6.25 22.91
C ASN A 398 -15.66 -6.71 21.45
N PHE A 399 -14.86 -6.21 20.51
CA PHE A 399 -15.00 -6.45 19.09
C PHE A 399 -13.88 -7.29 18.50
N GLN A 400 -12.79 -7.59 19.24
CA GLN A 400 -11.68 -8.41 18.78
C GLN A 400 -11.11 -7.94 17.41
N HIS A 401 -10.92 -8.86 16.44
CA HIS A 401 -10.44 -8.55 15.09
C HIS A 401 -11.31 -7.53 14.33
N LYS A 402 -12.65 -7.55 14.57
CA LYS A 402 -13.59 -6.54 14.01
C LYS A 402 -13.25 -5.13 14.50
N GLY A 403 -12.86 -5.03 15.79
CA GLY A 403 -12.50 -3.77 16.42
C GLY A 403 -11.32 -3.09 15.78
N LEU A 404 -10.27 -3.82 15.43
CA LEU A 404 -9.09 -3.29 14.75
C LEU A 404 -9.43 -2.78 13.33
N ALA A 405 -10.23 -3.56 12.59
CA ALA A 405 -10.71 -3.15 11.27
C ALA A 405 -11.61 -1.92 11.33
N LEU A 406 -12.52 -1.86 12.32
CA LEU A 406 -13.42 -0.72 12.55
C LEU A 406 -12.65 0.53 12.98
N ALA A 407 -11.66 0.40 13.88
CA ALA A 407 -10.81 1.50 14.31
C ALA A 407 -10.09 2.16 13.13
N THR A 408 -9.56 1.35 12.20
CA THR A 408 -8.92 1.83 10.97
C THR A 408 -9.93 2.58 10.09
N SER A 409 -11.15 2.09 9.96
CA SER A 409 -12.22 2.73 9.17
C SER A 409 -12.65 4.07 9.76
N ILE A 410 -12.88 4.14 11.08
CA ILE A 410 -13.26 5.36 11.77
C ILE A 410 -12.13 6.40 11.70
N SER A 411 -10.89 5.98 11.94
CA SER A 411 -9.73 6.89 11.89
C SER A 411 -9.53 7.47 10.49
N SER A 412 -9.74 6.67 9.44
CA SER A 412 -9.73 7.13 8.05
C SER A 412 -10.86 8.14 7.78
N GLY A 413 -12.05 7.92 8.35
CA GLY A 413 -13.19 8.84 8.28
C GLY A 413 -12.86 10.18 8.93
N VAL A 414 -12.34 10.16 10.15
CA VAL A 414 -11.94 11.39 10.86
C VAL A 414 -10.88 12.16 10.09
N ASN A 415 -9.85 11.47 9.56
CA ASN A 415 -8.83 12.10 8.73
C ASN A 415 -9.43 12.78 7.50
N PHE A 416 -10.32 12.07 6.78
CA PHE A 416 -10.99 12.59 5.60
C PHE A 416 -11.82 13.85 5.90
N PHE A 417 -12.66 13.79 6.93
CA PHE A 417 -13.50 14.93 7.27
C PHE A 417 -12.69 16.13 7.79
N LEU A 418 -11.64 15.93 8.58
CA LEU A 418 -10.73 17.01 9.00
C LEU A 418 -10.05 17.65 7.77
N LEU A 419 -9.52 16.84 6.86
CA LEU A 419 -8.92 17.35 5.63
C LEU A 419 -9.92 18.14 4.80
N LEU A 420 -11.10 17.58 4.54
CA LEU A 420 -12.11 18.21 3.70
C LEU A 420 -12.65 19.51 4.32
N PHE A 421 -13.00 19.48 5.61
CA PHE A 421 -13.54 20.65 6.32
C PHE A 421 -12.55 21.81 6.33
N ILE A 422 -11.30 21.55 6.70
CA ILE A 422 -10.27 22.60 6.76
C ILE A 422 -9.90 23.08 5.34
N TYR A 423 -9.95 22.21 4.33
CA TYR A 423 -9.74 22.60 2.93
C TYR A 423 -10.80 23.59 2.45
N VAL A 424 -12.07 23.27 2.71
CA VAL A 424 -13.22 24.15 2.36
C VAL A 424 -13.13 25.49 3.09
N LYS A 425 -12.74 25.47 4.35
CA LYS A 425 -12.64 26.68 5.16
C LYS A 425 -11.54 27.63 4.68
N ASN A 426 -10.38 27.10 4.26
CA ASN A 426 -9.18 27.91 4.05
C ASN A 426 -8.83 28.19 2.59
N TYR A 427 -9.24 27.34 1.64
CA TYR A 427 -8.78 27.44 0.25
C TYR A 427 -9.88 27.70 -0.75
N VAL A 428 -10.86 26.80 -0.84
CA VAL A 428 -11.86 26.82 -1.92
C VAL A 428 -13.21 26.39 -1.37
N LYS A 429 -14.25 27.19 -1.62
CA LYS A 429 -15.62 26.78 -1.36
C LYS A 429 -16.02 25.69 -2.34
N LEU A 430 -16.17 24.47 -1.87
CA LEU A 430 -16.58 23.34 -2.70
C LEU A 430 -18.09 23.39 -2.97
N ASP A 431 -18.49 22.95 -4.16
CA ASP A 431 -19.89 22.68 -4.48
C ASP A 431 -20.35 21.40 -3.77
N LEU A 432 -20.55 21.54 -2.46
CA LEU A 432 -20.98 20.42 -1.59
C LEU A 432 -22.36 19.90 -2.01
N LYS A 433 -23.23 20.75 -2.56
CA LYS A 433 -24.57 20.35 -3.02
C LYS A 433 -24.47 19.33 -4.15
N ASN A 434 -23.62 19.59 -5.15
CA ASN A 434 -23.37 18.65 -6.25
C ASN A 434 -22.74 17.36 -5.73
N LEU A 435 -21.73 17.47 -4.86
CA LEU A 435 -21.04 16.31 -4.29
C LEU A 435 -22.01 15.41 -3.50
N ILE A 436 -22.79 15.97 -2.60
CA ILE A 436 -23.77 15.23 -1.79
C ILE A 436 -24.83 14.60 -2.67
N PHE A 437 -25.41 15.37 -3.62
CA PHE A 437 -26.47 14.86 -4.49
C PHE A 437 -25.98 13.70 -5.38
N THR A 438 -24.77 13.82 -5.95
CA THR A 438 -24.17 12.74 -6.74
C THR A 438 -23.87 11.51 -5.88
N THR A 439 -23.33 11.71 -4.67
CA THR A 439 -23.05 10.65 -3.71
C THR A 439 -24.34 9.90 -3.33
N ILE A 440 -25.43 10.61 -3.01
CA ILE A 440 -26.72 10.01 -2.70
C ILE A 440 -27.24 9.18 -3.88
N LYS A 441 -27.16 9.69 -5.12
CA LYS A 441 -27.58 8.94 -6.31
C LYS A 441 -26.79 7.64 -6.47
N ILE A 442 -25.48 7.70 -6.34
CA ILE A 442 -24.61 6.53 -6.45
C ILE A 442 -24.94 5.52 -5.35
N THR A 443 -25.19 5.99 -4.12
CA THR A 443 -25.57 5.15 -2.99
C THR A 443 -26.90 4.45 -3.25
N ILE A 444 -27.94 5.17 -3.70
CA ILE A 444 -29.25 4.58 -4.04
C ILE A 444 -29.09 3.54 -5.15
N SER A 445 -28.31 3.85 -6.21
CA SER A 445 -28.03 2.90 -7.28
C SER A 445 -27.36 1.62 -6.77
N SER A 446 -26.43 1.76 -5.81
CA SER A 446 -25.72 0.64 -5.18
C SER A 446 -26.65 -0.18 -4.28
N VAL A 447 -27.56 0.46 -3.56
CA VAL A 447 -28.61 -0.23 -2.76
C VAL A 447 -29.51 -1.08 -3.67
N ILE A 448 -30.00 -0.50 -4.77
CA ILE A 448 -30.86 -1.22 -5.75
C ILE A 448 -30.10 -2.42 -6.34
N ALA A 449 -28.85 -2.22 -6.75
CA ALA A 449 -28.01 -3.28 -7.30
C ALA A 449 -27.73 -4.39 -6.26
N THR A 450 -27.51 -4.02 -4.99
CA THR A 450 -27.36 -4.98 -3.88
C THR A 450 -28.62 -5.79 -3.68
N GLY A 451 -29.79 -5.14 -3.63
CA GLY A 451 -31.07 -5.81 -3.48
C GLY A 451 -31.36 -6.81 -4.60
N ALA A 452 -31.07 -6.42 -5.86
CA ALA A 452 -31.25 -7.30 -7.02
C ALA A 452 -30.34 -8.53 -6.99
N ALA A 453 -29.14 -8.40 -6.41
CA ALA A 453 -28.17 -9.48 -6.33
C ALA A 453 -28.25 -10.32 -5.05
N TYR A 454 -28.94 -9.85 -4.01
CA TYR A 454 -28.86 -10.39 -2.65
C TYR A 454 -29.24 -11.88 -2.55
N TYR A 455 -30.33 -12.28 -3.18
CA TYR A 455 -30.86 -13.65 -3.10
C TYR A 455 -30.18 -14.65 -4.06
N ILE A 456 -29.18 -14.24 -4.81
CA ILE A 456 -28.49 -15.10 -5.75
C ILE A 456 -27.43 -15.92 -5.03
N ASN A 457 -27.49 -17.24 -5.10
CA ASN A 457 -26.56 -18.13 -4.40
C ASN A 457 -25.19 -18.22 -5.10
N ASN A 458 -25.17 -18.17 -6.44
CA ASN A 458 -23.90 -18.23 -7.17
C ASN A 458 -23.15 -16.88 -7.08
N VAL A 459 -21.98 -16.90 -6.46
CA VAL A 459 -21.20 -15.69 -6.17
C VAL A 459 -20.83 -14.91 -7.44
N ILE A 460 -20.41 -15.61 -8.51
CA ILE A 460 -20.01 -14.96 -9.77
C ILE A 460 -21.24 -14.28 -10.39
N LEU A 461 -22.37 -14.99 -10.47
CA LEU A 461 -23.61 -14.45 -11.01
C LEU A 461 -24.12 -13.27 -10.15
N LYS A 462 -23.99 -13.36 -8.82
CA LYS A 462 -24.30 -12.28 -7.88
C LYS A 462 -23.51 -11.01 -8.21
N LEU A 463 -22.19 -11.11 -8.36
CA LEU A 463 -21.34 -9.99 -8.68
C LEU A 463 -21.59 -9.44 -10.10
N MET A 464 -21.88 -10.31 -11.06
CA MET A 464 -22.29 -9.89 -12.41
C MET A 464 -23.60 -9.11 -12.41
N ILE A 465 -24.64 -9.62 -11.75
CA ILE A 465 -25.95 -8.95 -11.68
C ILE A 465 -25.83 -7.61 -10.96
N PHE A 466 -25.11 -7.57 -9.83
CA PHE A 466 -24.82 -6.30 -9.16
C PHE A 466 -24.21 -5.28 -10.14
N SER A 467 -23.16 -5.71 -10.85
CA SER A 467 -22.44 -4.84 -11.78
C SER A 467 -23.33 -4.37 -12.95
N ILE A 468 -24.09 -5.28 -13.54
CA ILE A 468 -25.00 -4.96 -14.65
C ILE A 468 -26.10 -3.99 -14.19
N VAL A 469 -26.78 -4.28 -13.08
CA VAL A 469 -27.86 -3.42 -12.57
C VAL A 469 -27.34 -2.04 -12.20
N PHE A 470 -26.17 -1.95 -11.57
CA PHE A 470 -25.53 -0.67 -11.27
C PHE A 470 -25.19 0.11 -12.55
N LEU A 471 -24.51 -0.51 -13.51
CA LEU A 471 -24.08 0.15 -14.75
C LEU A 471 -25.26 0.57 -15.64
N LEU A 472 -26.33 -0.21 -15.70
CA LEU A 472 -27.55 0.16 -16.46
C LEU A 472 -28.19 1.45 -15.96
N GLN A 473 -28.20 1.68 -14.64
CA GLN A 473 -28.73 2.92 -14.06
C GLN A 473 -27.89 4.15 -14.45
N TRP A 474 -26.62 3.95 -14.81
CA TRP A 474 -25.69 5.01 -15.18
C TRP A 474 -25.40 5.08 -16.68
N ALA A 475 -25.84 4.11 -17.48
CA ALA A 475 -25.61 4.06 -18.93
C ALA A 475 -26.13 5.31 -19.63
N TYR A 476 -27.39 5.72 -19.36
CA TYR A 476 -27.99 6.91 -19.97
C TYR A 476 -27.33 8.22 -19.51
N PRO A 477 -27.06 8.47 -18.22
CA PRO A 477 -26.29 9.61 -17.77
C PRO A 477 -24.89 9.69 -18.41
N ILE A 478 -24.16 8.57 -18.47
CA ILE A 478 -22.82 8.52 -19.07
C ILE A 478 -22.90 8.82 -20.57
N TYR A 479 -23.85 8.22 -21.31
CA TYR A 479 -24.02 8.44 -22.74
C TYR A 479 -24.39 9.91 -23.05
N LYS A 480 -25.40 10.46 -22.34
CA LYS A 480 -25.95 11.79 -22.60
C LYS A 480 -25.02 12.93 -22.20
N TYR A 481 -24.31 12.78 -21.11
CA TYR A 481 -23.54 13.88 -20.51
C TYR A 481 -22.03 13.72 -20.67
N ARG A 482 -21.51 12.57 -21.12
CA ARG A 482 -20.08 12.24 -21.29
C ARG A 482 -19.17 12.92 -20.24
N GLU A 483 -18.59 14.11 -20.57
CA GLU A 483 -17.67 14.83 -19.70
C GLU A 483 -18.35 15.55 -18.51
N ARG A 484 -19.68 15.66 -18.49
CA ARG A 484 -20.44 16.38 -17.46
C ARG A 484 -21.17 15.48 -16.46
N VAL A 485 -20.98 14.16 -16.53
CA VAL A 485 -21.68 13.21 -15.65
C VAL A 485 -21.42 13.48 -14.17
N PHE A 486 -20.22 13.93 -13.84
CA PHE A 486 -19.77 14.17 -12.47
C PHE A 486 -19.67 15.65 -12.09
N TYR A 487 -19.94 16.53 -13.03
CA TYR A 487 -20.05 17.96 -12.77
C TYR A 487 -21.13 18.60 -13.65
N LYS A 488 -22.22 19.05 -13.04
CA LYS A 488 -23.25 19.88 -13.69
C LYS A 488 -22.75 21.33 -13.75
N LYS A 489 -22.70 21.94 -14.94
CA LYS A 489 -22.52 23.39 -15.06
C LYS A 489 -23.66 24.13 -14.42
#